data_5b8db5500e33f3daf076152b0273fcf2
#
_entry.id   5b8db5500e33f3daf076152b0273fcf2
#
_cell.length_a   1.000
_cell.length_b   1.000
_cell.length_c   1.000
_cell.angle_alpha   90.00
_cell.angle_beta   90.00
_cell.angle_gamma   90.00
#
_symmetry.space_group_name_H-M   'P 1'
#
loop_
_entity.id
_entity.type
_entity.pdbx_description
1 polymer ?
#
loop_
_entity_poly.entity_id
_entity_poly.type
_entity_poly.pdbx_seq_one_letter_code
_entity_poly.pdbx_strand_id
1 'polypeptide(L)'
;MDTQHLMGEESSPAFVPTADEKTLAILSHILAIVSCIIAPLIIYLIKKDDSPYVAAHAKESLNFQLTMILLYIGSFILMIVLIGFLLIWLLSIANLVLIIVATIKASENKMYRYPVNFRLIK
;
A
#
# COMPACT_ATOMS: atom_id res chain seq x y z
N MET A 1 -10.79 14.15 -26.18
CA MET A 1 -9.81 13.37 -25.45
C MET A 1 -10.04 11.89 -25.69
N ASP A 2 -9.03 11.17 -26.09
CA ASP A 2 -9.15 9.77 -26.40
C ASP A 2 -9.27 8.95 -25.10
N THR A 3 -10.38 8.21 -24.97
CA THR A 3 -10.64 7.40 -23.78
C THR A 3 -9.68 6.23 -23.65
N GLN A 4 -9.06 5.79 -24.75
CA GLN A 4 -8.06 4.72 -24.72
C GLN A 4 -6.85 5.08 -23.83
N HIS A 5 -6.51 6.36 -23.78
CA HIS A 5 -5.40 6.83 -22.95
C HIS A 5 -5.66 6.60 -21.46
N LEU A 6 -6.92 6.68 -21.04
CA LEU A 6 -7.32 6.45 -19.65
C LEU A 6 -7.42 4.96 -19.31
N MET A 7 -7.69 4.13 -20.30
CA MET A 7 -7.86 2.69 -20.15
C MET A 7 -6.55 1.91 -20.35
N GLY A 8 -5.48 2.61 -20.70
CA GLY A 8 -4.22 2.01 -21.10
C GLY A 8 -4.05 2.05 -22.61
N GLU A 9 -2.82 1.92 -23.05
CA GLU A 9 -2.51 1.91 -24.47
C GLU A 9 -2.66 0.50 -25.04
N GLU A 10 -3.22 0.42 -26.24
CA GLU A 10 -3.36 -0.83 -26.97
C GLU A 10 -2.48 -0.79 -28.22
N SER A 11 -1.79 -1.87 -28.50
CA SER A 11 -1.03 -2.03 -29.71
C SER A 11 -1.25 -3.42 -30.28
N SER A 12 -1.33 -3.53 -31.61
CA SER A 12 -1.42 -4.83 -32.26
C SER A 12 -0.04 -5.48 -32.29
N PRO A 13 0.07 -6.78 -32.02
CA PRO A 13 1.34 -7.48 -32.15
C PRO A 13 1.79 -7.51 -33.61
N ALA A 14 3.10 -7.64 -33.83
CA ALA A 14 3.70 -7.68 -35.17
C ALA A 14 3.22 -8.92 -35.96
N PHE A 15 2.82 -9.96 -35.28
CA PHE A 15 2.29 -11.19 -35.87
C PHE A 15 1.29 -11.81 -34.90
N VAL A 16 0.44 -12.70 -35.42
CA VAL A 16 -0.59 -13.36 -34.61
C VAL A 16 0.08 -14.34 -33.65
N PRO A 17 -0.15 -14.25 -32.34
CA PRO A 17 0.41 -15.19 -31.40
C PRO A 17 -0.22 -16.57 -31.52
N THR A 18 0.53 -17.62 -31.13
CA THR A 18 -0.01 -18.97 -31.03
C THR A 18 -0.99 -19.05 -29.84
N ALA A 19 -1.79 -20.13 -29.82
CA ALA A 19 -2.72 -20.37 -28.71
C ALA A 19 -1.98 -20.49 -27.37
N ASP A 20 -0.82 -21.14 -27.36
CA ASP A 20 -0.01 -21.28 -26.14
C ASP A 20 0.56 -19.94 -25.69
N GLU A 21 1.05 -19.14 -26.61
CA GLU A 21 1.55 -17.80 -26.29
C GLU A 21 0.45 -16.91 -25.71
N LYS A 22 -0.74 -16.97 -26.30
CA LYS A 22 -1.87 -16.23 -25.80
C LYS A 22 -2.27 -16.67 -24.39
N THR A 23 -2.27 -17.98 -24.13
CA THR A 23 -2.57 -18.53 -22.81
C THR A 23 -1.56 -18.08 -21.78
N LEU A 24 -0.27 -18.14 -22.09
CA LEU A 24 0.78 -17.70 -21.17
C LEU A 24 0.72 -16.20 -20.92
N ALA A 25 0.39 -15.40 -21.93
CA ALA A 25 0.23 -13.97 -21.76
C ALA A 25 -0.96 -13.64 -20.82
N ILE A 26 -2.06 -14.33 -20.98
CA ILE A 26 -3.22 -14.19 -20.08
C ILE A 26 -2.84 -14.60 -18.67
N LEU A 27 -2.16 -15.73 -18.51
CA LEU A 27 -1.73 -16.21 -17.20
C LEU A 27 -0.77 -15.24 -16.51
N SER A 28 0.08 -14.55 -17.27
CA SER A 28 1.00 -13.57 -16.68
C SER A 28 0.27 -12.41 -15.99
N HIS A 29 -0.93 -12.09 -16.45
CA HIS A 29 -1.76 -11.06 -15.81
C HIS A 29 -2.66 -11.63 -14.71
N ILE A 30 -3.35 -12.74 -15.00
CA ILE A 30 -4.32 -13.31 -14.05
C ILE A 30 -3.64 -13.87 -12.82
N LEU A 31 -2.54 -14.61 -12.99
CA LEU A 31 -1.83 -15.19 -11.84
C LEU A 31 -1.18 -14.14 -10.96
N ALA A 32 -1.00 -12.92 -11.44
CA ALA A 32 -0.53 -11.83 -10.61
C ALA A 32 -1.53 -11.48 -9.50
N ILE A 33 -2.81 -11.78 -9.67
CA ILE A 33 -3.82 -11.57 -8.63
C ILE A 33 -3.49 -12.38 -7.37
N VAL A 34 -3.01 -13.60 -7.54
CA VAL A 34 -2.73 -14.51 -6.43
C VAL A 34 -1.27 -14.46 -5.99
N SER A 35 -0.35 -14.41 -6.95
CA SER A 35 1.08 -14.53 -6.69
C SER A 35 1.83 -13.20 -6.71
N CYS A 36 1.15 -12.09 -7.05
CA CYS A 36 1.74 -10.78 -7.20
C CYS A 36 2.82 -10.77 -8.30
N ILE A 37 4.09 -10.84 -7.93
CA ILE A 37 5.20 -10.79 -8.90
C ILE A 37 5.74 -12.17 -9.27
N ILE A 38 5.41 -13.21 -8.53
CA ILE A 38 6.06 -14.53 -8.70
C ILE A 38 5.75 -15.13 -10.06
N ALA A 39 4.46 -15.25 -10.41
CA ALA A 39 4.07 -15.87 -11.68
C ALA A 39 4.51 -15.05 -12.90
N PRO A 40 4.28 -13.72 -12.96
CA PRO A 40 4.80 -12.93 -14.08
C PRO A 40 6.32 -13.01 -14.22
N LEU A 41 7.03 -13.02 -13.10
CA LEU A 41 8.50 -13.12 -13.13
C LEU A 41 8.95 -14.44 -13.70
N ILE A 42 8.35 -15.55 -13.26
CA ILE A 42 8.69 -16.89 -13.76
C ILE A 42 8.39 -16.98 -15.26
N ILE A 43 7.21 -16.55 -15.69
CA ILE A 43 6.82 -16.57 -17.10
C ILE A 43 7.78 -15.72 -17.93
N TYR A 44 8.14 -14.54 -17.46
CA TYR A 44 9.09 -13.67 -18.15
C TYR A 44 10.44 -14.34 -18.32
N LEU A 45 10.99 -14.91 -17.25
CA LEU A 45 12.32 -15.53 -17.28
C LEU A 45 12.36 -16.77 -18.19
N ILE A 46 11.27 -17.54 -18.24
CA ILE A 46 11.21 -18.74 -19.06
C ILE A 46 11.07 -18.39 -20.55
N LYS A 47 10.27 -17.37 -20.89
CA LYS A 47 9.87 -17.08 -22.25
C LYS A 47 10.53 -15.86 -22.88
N LYS A 48 11.40 -15.16 -22.16
CA LYS A 48 11.99 -13.90 -22.67
C LYS A 48 12.78 -14.09 -23.96
N ASP A 49 13.40 -15.26 -24.15
CA ASP A 49 14.19 -15.55 -25.35
C ASP A 49 13.39 -16.31 -26.42
N ASP A 50 12.26 -16.92 -26.03
CA ASP A 50 11.49 -17.78 -26.93
C ASP A 50 10.29 -17.05 -27.56
N SER A 51 9.63 -16.18 -26.82
CA SER A 51 8.42 -15.50 -27.28
C SER A 51 8.42 -14.04 -26.85
N PRO A 52 8.70 -13.12 -27.78
CA PRO A 52 8.60 -11.69 -27.48
C PRO A 52 7.19 -11.26 -27.03
N TYR A 53 6.15 -11.93 -27.56
CA TYR A 53 4.77 -11.63 -27.16
C TYR A 53 4.52 -11.95 -25.69
N VAL A 54 4.88 -13.17 -25.25
CA VAL A 54 4.71 -13.58 -23.85
C VAL A 54 5.60 -12.74 -22.94
N ALA A 55 6.85 -12.49 -23.34
CA ALA A 55 7.80 -11.70 -22.57
C ALA A 55 7.28 -10.27 -22.36
N ALA A 56 6.68 -9.67 -23.39
CA ALA A 56 6.13 -8.29 -23.28
C ALA A 56 4.97 -8.25 -22.28
N HIS A 57 4.06 -9.21 -22.32
CA HIS A 57 2.94 -9.26 -21.36
C HIS A 57 3.41 -9.54 -19.94
N ALA A 58 4.34 -10.48 -19.76
CA ALA A 58 4.87 -10.80 -18.44
C ALA A 58 5.64 -9.62 -17.85
N LYS A 59 6.42 -8.93 -18.67
CA LYS A 59 7.14 -7.72 -18.25
C LYS A 59 6.19 -6.60 -17.85
N GLU A 60 5.14 -6.39 -18.62
CA GLU A 60 4.13 -5.36 -18.31
C GLU A 60 3.41 -5.69 -17.00
N SER A 61 3.02 -6.94 -16.80
CA SER A 61 2.40 -7.39 -15.57
C SER A 61 3.33 -7.21 -14.37
N LEU A 62 4.60 -7.59 -14.54
CA LEU A 62 5.60 -7.45 -13.49
C LEU A 62 5.80 -5.98 -13.10
N ASN A 63 5.96 -5.10 -14.09
CA ASN A 63 6.13 -3.67 -13.85
C ASN A 63 4.92 -3.07 -13.15
N PHE A 64 3.72 -3.48 -13.53
CA PHE A 64 2.49 -3.02 -12.89
C PHE A 64 2.46 -3.45 -11.42
N GLN A 65 2.78 -4.71 -11.12
CA GLN A 65 2.78 -5.20 -9.74
C GLN A 65 3.84 -4.51 -8.89
N LEU A 66 5.02 -4.24 -9.44
CA LEU A 66 6.04 -3.47 -8.73
C LEU A 66 5.55 -2.06 -8.40
N THR A 67 4.86 -1.42 -9.34
CA THR A 67 4.27 -0.11 -9.11
C THR A 67 3.22 -0.17 -7.99
N MET A 68 2.36 -1.18 -8.02
CA MET A 68 1.33 -1.34 -6.99
C MET A 68 1.93 -1.57 -5.61
N ILE A 69 3.01 -2.35 -5.52
CA ILE A 69 3.71 -2.56 -4.25
C ILE A 69 4.21 -1.23 -3.69
N LEU A 70 4.83 -0.40 -4.52
CA LEU A 70 5.31 0.91 -4.08
C LEU A 70 4.16 1.81 -3.61
N LEU A 71 3.03 1.78 -4.31
CA LEU A 71 1.86 2.56 -3.92
C LEU A 71 1.26 2.06 -2.60
N TYR A 72 1.22 0.74 -2.37
CA TYR A 72 0.75 0.18 -1.11
C TYR A 72 1.66 0.57 0.05
N ILE A 73 2.97 0.54 -0.15
CA ILE A 73 3.93 0.96 0.89
C ILE A 73 3.73 2.44 1.23
N GLY A 74 3.61 3.30 0.21
CA GLY A 74 3.37 4.72 0.41
C GLY A 74 2.05 4.99 1.14
N SER A 75 1.00 4.26 0.77
CA SER A 75 -0.31 4.38 1.42
C SER A 75 -0.26 3.95 2.88
N PHE A 76 0.47 2.89 3.18
CA PHE A 76 0.62 2.40 4.55
C PHE A 76 1.35 3.42 5.43
N ILE A 77 2.44 4.00 4.92
CA ILE A 77 3.18 5.04 5.63
C ILE A 77 2.28 6.26 5.90
N LEU A 78 1.52 6.67 4.89
CA LEU A 78 0.61 7.80 5.02
C LEU A 78 -0.47 7.54 6.08
N MET A 79 -0.98 6.31 6.14
CA MET A 79 -1.96 5.92 7.15
C MET A 79 -1.39 6.03 8.56
N ILE A 80 -0.15 5.59 8.77
CA ILE A 80 0.52 5.68 10.07
C ILE A 80 0.67 7.15 10.48
N VAL A 81 1.08 8.02 9.56
CA VAL A 81 1.26 9.46 9.83
C VAL A 81 -0.05 10.12 10.23
N LEU A 82 -1.15 9.82 9.52
CA LEU A 82 -2.46 10.39 9.82
C LEU A 82 -2.98 9.95 11.18
N ILE A 83 -2.84 8.66 11.52
CA ILE A 83 -3.26 8.14 12.82
C ILE A 83 -2.43 8.76 13.94
N GLY A 84 -1.12 8.88 13.75
CA GLY A 84 -0.23 9.50 14.73
C GLY A 84 -0.60 10.95 14.99
N PHE A 85 -0.90 11.71 13.95
CA PHE A 85 -1.34 13.10 14.07
C PHE A 85 -2.65 13.20 14.88
N LEU A 86 -3.60 12.32 14.58
CA LEU A 86 -4.86 12.28 15.32
C LEU A 86 -4.65 11.96 16.80
N LEU A 87 -3.76 11.00 17.10
CA LEU A 87 -3.43 10.62 18.46
C LEU A 87 -2.82 11.80 19.26
N ILE A 88 -1.92 12.56 18.64
CA ILE A 88 -1.32 13.72 19.27
C ILE A 88 -2.42 14.72 19.66
N TRP A 89 -3.36 14.97 18.77
CA TRP A 89 -4.48 15.85 19.02
C TRP A 89 -5.31 15.40 20.22
N LEU A 90 -5.72 14.12 20.23
CA LEU A 90 -6.54 13.56 21.29
C LEU A 90 -5.80 13.57 22.64
N LEU A 91 -4.51 13.19 22.64
CA LEU A 91 -3.71 13.21 23.85
C LEU A 91 -3.52 14.63 24.39
N SER A 92 -3.36 15.60 23.51
CA SER A 92 -3.22 17.00 23.93
C SER A 92 -4.48 17.52 24.60
N ILE A 93 -5.65 17.20 24.06
CA ILE A 93 -6.93 17.57 24.66
C ILE A 93 -7.11 16.90 26.02
N ALA A 94 -6.83 15.59 26.11
CA ALA A 94 -6.94 14.85 27.36
C ALA A 94 -5.98 15.41 28.41
N ASN A 95 -4.76 15.73 28.01
CA ASN A 95 -3.75 16.32 28.89
C ASN A 95 -4.26 17.64 29.49
N LEU A 96 -4.79 18.52 28.65
CA LEU A 96 -5.31 19.81 29.10
C LEU A 96 -6.46 19.62 30.08
N VAL A 97 -7.43 18.76 29.78
CA VAL A 97 -8.57 18.50 30.63
C VAL A 97 -8.13 17.97 32.00
N LEU A 98 -7.23 17.00 32.02
CA LEU A 98 -6.75 16.40 33.27
C LEU A 98 -5.91 17.37 34.10
N ILE A 99 -5.14 18.26 33.48
CA ILE A 99 -4.40 19.29 34.18
C ILE A 99 -5.38 20.25 34.86
N ILE A 100 -6.46 20.64 34.17
CA ILE A 100 -7.47 21.53 34.73
C ILE A 100 -8.14 20.87 35.93
N VAL A 101 -8.52 19.59 35.81
CA VAL A 101 -9.13 18.85 36.91
C VAL A 101 -8.18 18.78 38.12
N ALA A 102 -6.91 18.48 37.90
CA ALA A 102 -5.92 18.41 38.96
C ALA A 102 -5.73 19.77 39.66
N THR A 103 -5.74 20.85 38.87
CA THR A 103 -5.62 22.20 39.40
C THR A 103 -6.82 22.57 40.30
N ILE A 104 -8.03 22.20 39.87
CA ILE A 104 -9.23 22.43 40.67
C ILE A 104 -9.18 21.65 41.99
N LYS A 105 -8.78 20.39 41.93
CA LYS A 105 -8.65 19.54 43.12
C LYS A 105 -7.60 20.09 44.07
N ALA A 106 -6.48 20.58 43.55
CA ALA A 106 -5.45 21.20 44.37
C ALA A 106 -5.97 22.45 45.07
N SER A 107 -6.78 23.26 44.39
CA SER A 107 -7.39 24.46 45.02
C SER A 107 -8.39 24.09 46.11
N GLU A 108 -8.90 22.88 46.12
CA GLU A 108 -9.78 22.36 47.17
C GLU A 108 -9.00 21.64 48.26
N ASN A 109 -7.68 21.72 48.27
CA ASN A 109 -6.79 21.04 49.21
C ASN A 109 -6.85 19.50 49.10
N LYS A 110 -7.19 19.01 47.90
CA LYS A 110 -7.28 17.56 47.61
C LYS A 110 -6.13 17.14 46.74
N MET A 111 -5.67 15.90 46.95
CA MET A 111 -4.66 15.29 46.13
C MET A 111 -5.31 14.49 45.00
N TYR A 112 -5.18 14.97 43.76
CA TYR A 112 -5.72 14.28 42.60
C TYR A 112 -4.67 13.35 42.01
N ARG A 113 -5.07 12.12 41.74
CA ARG A 113 -4.20 11.13 41.07
C ARG A 113 -4.69 10.96 39.64
N TYR A 114 -3.82 11.28 38.69
CA TYR A 114 -4.16 11.12 37.27
C TYR A 114 -4.52 9.67 36.96
N PRO A 115 -5.57 9.44 36.15
CA PRO A 115 -6.01 8.08 35.85
C PRO A 115 -4.99 7.28 35.01
N VAL A 116 -4.19 7.98 34.21
CA VAL A 116 -3.13 7.36 33.42
C VAL A 116 -1.81 8.00 33.83
N ASN A 117 -0.98 7.23 34.50
CA ASN A 117 0.29 7.76 35.00
C ASN A 117 1.21 6.59 35.36
N PHE A 118 2.32 6.49 34.67
CA PHE A 118 3.30 5.45 34.94
C PHE A 118 4.12 5.69 36.21
N ARG A 119 4.08 6.89 36.75
CA ARG A 119 4.75 7.31 37.98
C ARG A 119 6.23 6.95 37.97
N LEU A 120 6.92 7.43 36.93
CA LEU A 120 8.34 7.18 36.73
C LEU A 120 9.20 7.74 37.84
N ILE A 121 8.73 8.79 38.47
CA ILE A 121 9.38 9.38 39.69
C ILE A 121 8.60 8.89 40.90
N LYS A 122 9.30 8.24 41.80
CA LYS A 122 8.69 7.68 43.01
C LYS A 122 8.97 8.52 44.24
#